data_0350925fbc08a3c7c5457647b866f048
#
_entry.id   0350925fbc08a3c7c5457647b866f048
#
_cell.length_a   1.000
_cell.length_b   1.000
_cell.length_c   1.000
_cell.angle_alpha   90.00
_cell.angle_beta   90.00
_cell.angle_gamma   90.00
#
_symmetry.space_group_name_H-M   'P 1'
#
loop_
_entity.id
_entity.type
_entity.pdbx_description
1 polymer ?
#
loop_
_entity_poly.entity_id
_entity_poly.type
_entity_poly.pdbx_seq_one_letter_code
_entity_poly.pdbx_strand_id
1 'polypeptide(L)'
;TVLMIDISHSMILYGEDRITPAKKVAMALSELIKTKYPKDTLDVIVFGNDAWQIEIKDIPYLQVGPYHTNTVAGLELAMDLLRRRKNPNKQIFMITDGKPTCIVRNGKYYKNSFGLDRIIVNKTLNLAAHCRKLGIKITTFMIAQDSYLQQFVEEFTQTNQGKAFYTSLKGLGDYIFEDYERNRRRNVR
;
A
#
# COMPACT_ATOMS: atom_id res chain seq x y z
N THR A 1 8.89 -8.75 1.02
CA THR A 1 8.25 -7.44 0.88
C THR A 1 7.19 -7.47 -0.19
N VAL A 2 6.02 -6.87 0.05
CA VAL A 2 5.02 -6.56 -0.97
C VAL A 2 4.89 -5.05 -1.10
N LEU A 3 4.95 -4.55 -2.32
CA LEU A 3 4.65 -3.17 -2.66
C LEU A 3 3.25 -3.09 -3.26
N MET A 4 2.35 -2.36 -2.60
CA MET A 4 0.98 -2.12 -3.03
C MET A 4 0.87 -0.72 -3.62
N ILE A 5 0.39 -0.60 -4.85
CA ILE A 5 0.21 0.69 -5.53
C ILE A 5 -1.27 0.89 -5.83
N ASP A 6 -1.81 1.97 -5.30
CA ASP A 6 -3.17 2.41 -5.60
C ASP A 6 -3.23 2.93 -7.05
N ILE A 7 -4.16 2.37 -7.83
CA ILE A 7 -4.44 2.81 -9.20
C ILE A 7 -5.88 3.29 -9.36
N SER A 8 -6.53 3.63 -8.24
CA SER A 8 -7.88 4.18 -8.25
C SER A 8 -7.93 5.57 -8.86
N HIS A 9 -9.13 6.00 -9.24
CA HIS A 9 -9.33 7.26 -9.97
C HIS A 9 -8.82 8.49 -9.21
N SER A 10 -8.83 8.48 -7.89
CA SER A 10 -8.33 9.58 -7.06
C SER A 10 -6.83 9.85 -7.22
N MET A 11 -6.07 8.88 -7.72
CA MET A 11 -4.63 9.06 -7.96
C MET A 11 -4.30 10.04 -9.12
N ILE A 12 -5.29 10.53 -9.85
CA ILE A 12 -5.17 11.58 -10.90
C ILE A 12 -6.20 12.70 -10.76
N LEU A 13 -6.96 12.74 -9.66
CA LEU A 13 -7.98 13.77 -9.46
C LEU A 13 -7.37 15.14 -9.09
N TYR A 14 -8.14 16.19 -9.35
CA TYR A 14 -7.81 17.56 -9.01
C TYR A 14 -6.58 18.14 -9.70
N GLY A 15 -6.19 17.62 -10.86
CA GLY A 15 -5.03 18.10 -11.62
C GLY A 15 -3.67 17.66 -11.05
N GLU A 16 -3.67 16.80 -10.04
CA GLU A 16 -2.46 16.23 -9.47
C GLU A 16 -2.18 14.84 -10.08
N ASP A 17 -0.99 14.67 -10.62
CA ASP A 17 -0.47 13.38 -11.06
C ASP A 17 0.24 12.68 -9.89
N ARG A 18 -0.47 11.84 -9.16
CA ARG A 18 0.07 11.06 -8.04
C ARG A 18 0.64 9.72 -8.46
N ILE A 19 0.22 9.19 -9.61
CA ILE A 19 0.68 7.88 -10.07
C ILE A 19 2.12 7.92 -10.62
N THR A 20 2.53 8.99 -11.29
CA THR A 20 3.90 9.08 -11.84
C THR A 20 4.97 9.03 -10.73
N PRO A 21 4.90 9.81 -9.65
CA PRO A 21 5.85 9.66 -8.54
C PRO A 21 5.74 8.29 -7.84
N ALA A 22 4.55 7.73 -7.69
CA ALA A 22 4.39 6.38 -7.15
C ALA A 22 5.15 5.33 -7.96
N LYS A 23 5.05 5.39 -9.30
CA LYS A 23 5.81 4.51 -10.21
C LYS A 23 7.32 4.68 -10.07
N LYS A 24 7.82 5.92 -10.01
CA LYS A 24 9.25 6.19 -9.86
C LYS A 24 9.81 5.58 -8.58
N VAL A 25 9.09 5.73 -7.48
CA VAL A 25 9.47 5.16 -6.19
C VAL A 25 9.43 3.63 -6.23
N ALA A 26 8.39 3.05 -6.81
CA ALA A 26 8.27 1.61 -6.96
C ALA A 26 9.43 1.00 -7.78
N MET A 27 9.83 1.65 -8.85
CA MET A 27 10.98 1.25 -9.67
C MET A 27 12.29 1.35 -8.90
N ALA A 28 12.53 2.47 -8.22
CA ALA A 28 13.75 2.70 -7.45
C ALA A 28 13.89 1.72 -6.27
N LEU A 29 12.79 1.42 -5.56
CA LEU A 29 12.78 0.40 -4.51
C LEU A 29 13.03 -1.00 -5.07
N SER A 30 12.47 -1.31 -6.22
CA SER A 30 12.69 -2.60 -6.90
C SER A 30 14.16 -2.80 -7.26
N GLU A 31 14.81 -1.76 -7.79
CA GLU A 31 16.24 -1.78 -8.11
C GLU A 31 17.10 -1.91 -6.85
N LEU A 32 16.79 -1.16 -5.80
CA LEU A 32 17.49 -1.26 -4.52
C LEU A 32 17.46 -2.70 -3.96
N ILE A 33 16.28 -3.32 -3.94
CA ILE A 33 16.13 -4.68 -3.41
C ILE A 33 16.90 -5.68 -4.25
N LYS A 34 16.81 -5.60 -5.57
CA LYS A 34 17.53 -6.51 -6.46
C LYS A 34 19.05 -6.41 -6.33
N THR A 35 19.58 -5.20 -6.19
CA THR A 35 21.02 -4.95 -6.20
C THR A 35 21.66 -5.13 -4.83
N LYS A 36 21.09 -4.51 -3.80
CA LYS A 36 21.67 -4.55 -2.44
C LYS A 36 21.23 -5.76 -1.62
N TYR A 37 20.07 -6.33 -1.92
CA TYR A 37 19.46 -7.38 -1.10
C TYR A 37 18.93 -8.56 -1.92
N PRO A 38 19.80 -9.24 -2.69
CA PRO A 38 19.38 -10.26 -3.66
C PRO A 38 18.69 -11.48 -3.05
N LYS A 39 18.78 -11.67 -1.72
CA LYS A 39 18.07 -12.73 -0.99
C LYS A 39 16.68 -12.31 -0.53
N ASP A 40 16.34 -11.02 -0.59
CA ASP A 40 15.03 -10.52 -0.25
C ASP A 40 14.10 -10.64 -1.47
N THR A 41 12.82 -10.89 -1.22
CA THR A 41 11.82 -10.97 -2.27
C THR A 41 10.97 -9.70 -2.32
N LEU A 42 10.66 -9.25 -3.52
CA LEU A 42 9.72 -8.17 -3.76
C LEU A 42 8.64 -8.64 -4.71
N ASP A 43 7.41 -8.62 -4.24
CA ASP A 43 6.22 -8.76 -5.06
C ASP A 43 5.56 -7.39 -5.21
N VAL A 44 5.10 -7.07 -6.42
CA VAL A 44 4.39 -5.81 -6.69
C VAL A 44 2.95 -6.13 -7.03
N ILE A 45 2.03 -5.44 -6.37
CA ILE A 45 0.60 -5.53 -6.64
C ILE A 45 0.02 -4.15 -6.88
N VAL A 46 -1.00 -4.10 -7.67
CA VAL A 46 -1.84 -2.92 -7.84
C VAL A 46 -3.24 -3.20 -7.32
N PHE A 47 -3.93 -2.16 -6.87
CA PHE A 47 -5.30 -2.31 -6.41
C PHE A 47 -6.17 -1.11 -6.84
N GLY A 48 -7.40 -1.45 -7.20
CA GLY A 48 -8.47 -0.56 -7.56
C GLY A 48 -9.78 -1.15 -7.02
N ASN A 49 -10.72 -1.56 -7.86
CA ASN A 49 -11.90 -2.36 -7.41
C ASN A 49 -11.45 -3.76 -6.92
N ASP A 50 -10.47 -4.33 -7.60
CA ASP A 50 -9.81 -5.59 -7.27
C ASP A 50 -8.32 -5.36 -7.07
N ALA A 51 -7.58 -6.42 -6.75
CA ALA A 51 -6.14 -6.39 -6.65
C ALA A 51 -5.52 -7.52 -7.47
N TRP A 52 -4.37 -7.23 -8.10
CA TRP A 52 -3.63 -8.25 -8.85
C TRP A 52 -2.13 -7.98 -8.81
N GLN A 53 -1.38 -9.05 -8.95
CA GLN A 53 0.08 -8.98 -9.02
C GLN A 53 0.51 -8.56 -10.42
N ILE A 54 1.55 -7.76 -10.51
CA ILE A 54 2.21 -7.35 -11.75
C ILE A 54 3.69 -7.68 -11.70
N GLU A 55 4.32 -7.73 -12.87
CA GLU A 55 5.78 -7.81 -12.92
C GLU A 55 6.40 -6.42 -12.74
N ILE A 56 7.63 -6.38 -12.22
CA ILE A 56 8.35 -5.11 -12.01
C ILE A 56 8.52 -4.33 -13.33
N LYS A 57 8.68 -5.03 -14.45
CA LYS A 57 8.79 -4.41 -15.78
C LYS A 57 7.52 -3.66 -16.22
N ASP A 58 6.36 -3.98 -15.62
CA ASP A 58 5.08 -3.37 -15.98
C ASP A 58 4.83 -2.04 -15.25
N ILE A 59 5.60 -1.77 -14.17
CA ILE A 59 5.44 -0.54 -13.35
C ILE A 59 5.45 0.75 -14.20
N PRO A 60 6.37 0.94 -15.15
CA PRO A 60 6.39 2.17 -15.96
C PRO A 60 5.11 2.42 -16.77
N TYR A 61 4.41 1.34 -17.13
CA TYR A 61 3.22 1.37 -17.97
C TYR A 61 1.90 1.41 -17.21
N LEU A 62 1.95 1.44 -15.87
CA LEU A 62 0.74 1.54 -15.05
C LEU A 62 -0.07 2.78 -15.40
N GLN A 63 -1.37 2.57 -15.53
CA GLN A 63 -2.35 3.63 -15.73
C GLN A 63 -3.39 3.58 -14.61
N VAL A 64 -3.85 4.75 -14.21
CA VAL A 64 -5.00 4.89 -13.32
C VAL A 64 -6.27 4.55 -14.09
N GLY A 65 -7.10 3.71 -13.51
CA GLY A 65 -8.38 3.33 -14.09
C GLY A 65 -9.56 4.04 -13.40
N PRO A 66 -10.77 3.85 -13.93
CA PRO A 66 -12.01 4.37 -13.32
C PRO A 66 -12.40 3.49 -12.12
N TYR A 67 -11.45 3.19 -11.26
CA TYR A 67 -11.61 2.29 -10.13
C TYR A 67 -11.88 3.02 -8.83
N HIS A 68 -12.64 2.38 -7.94
CA HIS A 68 -12.69 2.71 -6.53
C HIS A 68 -11.47 2.12 -5.80
N THR A 69 -11.24 2.54 -4.57
CA THR A 69 -10.12 2.08 -3.75
C THR A 69 -10.54 0.93 -2.85
N ASN A 70 -10.20 -0.30 -3.24
CA ASN A 70 -10.44 -1.52 -2.45
C ASN A 70 -9.16 -1.95 -1.72
N THR A 71 -8.82 -1.24 -0.65
CA THR A 71 -7.66 -1.54 0.19
C THR A 71 -7.74 -2.95 0.79
N VAL A 72 -8.96 -3.45 1.04
CA VAL A 72 -9.19 -4.81 1.57
C VAL A 72 -8.67 -5.85 0.59
N ALA A 73 -9.04 -5.77 -0.70
CA ALA A 73 -8.57 -6.71 -1.72
C ALA A 73 -7.03 -6.67 -1.86
N GLY A 74 -6.45 -5.46 -1.82
CA GLY A 74 -5.00 -5.29 -1.83
C GLY A 74 -4.31 -5.97 -0.65
N LEU A 75 -4.80 -5.78 0.57
CA LEU A 75 -4.25 -6.40 1.77
C LEU A 75 -4.42 -7.93 1.78
N GLU A 76 -5.57 -8.45 1.34
CA GLU A 76 -5.81 -9.88 1.23
C GLU A 76 -4.80 -10.54 0.29
N LEU A 77 -4.60 -9.98 -0.90
CA LEU A 77 -3.61 -10.47 -1.87
C LEU A 77 -2.18 -10.37 -1.32
N ALA A 78 -1.81 -9.24 -0.70
CA ALA A 78 -0.50 -9.06 -0.11
C ALA A 78 -0.20 -10.07 0.99
N MET A 79 -1.17 -10.34 1.87
CA MET A 79 -1.04 -11.36 2.90
C MET A 79 -0.84 -12.76 2.30
N ASP A 80 -1.58 -13.11 1.26
CA ASP A 80 -1.47 -14.42 0.59
C ASP A 80 -0.08 -14.60 -0.05
N LEU A 81 0.44 -13.57 -0.69
CA LEU A 81 1.79 -13.60 -1.25
C LEU A 81 2.85 -13.76 -0.15
N LEU A 82 2.75 -12.98 0.93
CA LEU A 82 3.70 -13.04 2.04
C LEU A 82 3.65 -14.37 2.81
N ARG A 83 2.48 -14.99 2.93
CA ARG A 83 2.36 -16.33 3.55
C ARG A 83 3.16 -17.39 2.82
N ARG A 84 3.24 -17.33 1.50
CA ARG A 84 3.97 -18.28 0.66
C ARG A 84 5.49 -18.07 0.71
N ARG A 85 5.96 -16.93 1.21
CA ARG A 85 7.38 -16.60 1.31
C ARG A 85 7.97 -17.14 2.62
N LYS A 86 9.16 -17.75 2.55
CA LYS A 86 9.89 -18.29 3.72
C LYS A 86 10.62 -17.23 4.54
N ASN A 87 10.79 -16.04 3.99
CA ASN A 87 11.48 -14.93 4.67
C ASN A 87 10.77 -14.59 5.99
N PRO A 88 11.49 -14.50 7.13
CA PRO A 88 10.90 -14.21 8.43
C PRO A 88 10.38 -12.77 8.54
N ASN A 89 11.06 -11.83 7.89
CA ASN A 89 10.70 -10.42 7.91
C ASN A 89 9.69 -10.13 6.80
N LYS A 90 8.46 -9.86 7.20
CA LYS A 90 7.35 -9.62 6.28
C LYS A 90 6.87 -8.18 6.43
N GLN A 91 6.79 -7.46 5.33
CA GLN A 91 6.31 -6.07 5.32
C GLN A 91 5.55 -5.74 4.03
N ILE A 92 4.66 -4.78 4.18
CA ILE A 92 3.89 -4.18 3.09
C ILE A 92 4.25 -2.71 3.03
N PHE A 93 4.62 -2.23 1.85
CA PHE A 93 4.64 -0.81 1.53
C PHE A 93 3.39 -0.48 0.73
N MET A 94 2.57 0.44 1.21
CA MET A 94 1.34 0.84 0.55
C MET A 94 1.43 2.31 0.13
N ILE A 95 1.28 2.57 -1.16
CA ILE A 95 1.23 3.92 -1.73
C ILE A 95 -0.20 4.20 -2.14
N THR A 96 -0.83 5.18 -1.53
CA THR A 96 -2.25 5.49 -1.73
C THR A 96 -2.54 6.96 -1.41
N ASP A 97 -3.68 7.47 -1.83
CA ASP A 97 -4.20 8.75 -1.35
C ASP A 97 -4.98 8.62 -0.03
N GLY A 98 -5.17 7.40 0.47
CA GLY A 98 -5.62 7.08 1.82
C GLY A 98 -7.10 6.74 1.98
N LYS A 99 -7.99 6.97 1.01
CA LYS A 99 -9.43 6.78 1.18
C LYS A 99 -9.94 5.44 0.64
N PRO A 100 -10.26 4.44 1.48
CA PRO A 100 -10.93 3.24 1.01
C PRO A 100 -12.41 3.56 0.67
N THR A 101 -12.84 3.17 -0.52
CA THR A 101 -14.18 3.48 -1.05
C THR A 101 -14.93 2.26 -1.58
N CYS A 102 -14.30 1.07 -1.53
CA CYS A 102 -14.88 -0.16 -2.08
C CYS A 102 -14.46 -1.39 -1.27
N ILE A 103 -15.37 -2.33 -1.16
CA ILE A 103 -15.10 -3.71 -0.69
C ILE A 103 -15.98 -4.69 -1.45
N VAL A 104 -15.63 -5.98 -1.41
CA VAL A 104 -16.53 -7.05 -1.83
C VAL A 104 -17.34 -7.53 -0.62
N ARG A 105 -18.67 -7.58 -0.77
CA ARG A 105 -19.61 -8.08 0.23
C ARG A 105 -20.63 -9.00 -0.45
N ASN A 106 -20.72 -10.25 0.03
CA ASN A 106 -21.61 -11.26 -0.55
C ASN A 106 -21.44 -11.42 -2.09
N GLY A 107 -20.20 -11.41 -2.57
CA GLY A 107 -19.85 -11.56 -3.98
C GLY A 107 -20.16 -10.33 -4.86
N LYS A 108 -20.56 -9.20 -4.27
CA LYS A 108 -20.86 -7.96 -4.99
C LYS A 108 -20.01 -6.80 -4.45
N TYR A 109 -19.68 -5.85 -5.32
CA TYR A 109 -19.02 -4.63 -4.89
C TYR A 109 -19.97 -3.76 -4.07
N TYR A 110 -19.55 -3.44 -2.85
CA TYR A 110 -20.13 -2.39 -2.03
C TYR A 110 -19.24 -1.16 -2.13
N LYS A 111 -19.78 -0.05 -2.63
CA LYS A 111 -19.04 1.17 -2.98
C LYS A 111 -19.66 2.37 -2.30
N ASN A 112 -18.83 3.22 -1.69
CA ASN A 112 -19.25 4.50 -1.16
C ASN A 112 -18.12 5.53 -1.29
N SER A 113 -18.31 6.50 -2.18
CA SER A 113 -17.35 7.59 -2.43
C SER A 113 -17.58 8.81 -1.55
N PHE A 114 -18.67 8.84 -0.78
CA PHE A 114 -19.02 9.95 0.10
C PHE A 114 -18.48 9.72 1.52
N GLY A 115 -17.50 10.52 1.91
CA GLY A 115 -16.89 10.39 3.24
C GLY A 115 -16.16 9.05 3.48
N LEU A 116 -15.93 8.74 4.75
CA LEU A 116 -15.40 7.45 5.20
C LEU A 116 -16.57 6.55 5.63
N ASP A 117 -16.84 5.53 4.82
CA ASP A 117 -17.91 4.57 5.11
C ASP A 117 -17.49 3.62 6.24
N ARG A 118 -18.31 3.56 7.29
CA ARG A 118 -18.03 2.77 8.48
C ARG A 118 -17.83 1.28 8.20
N ILE A 119 -18.55 0.70 7.26
CA ILE A 119 -18.45 -0.74 6.92
C ILE A 119 -17.11 -1.00 6.22
N ILE A 120 -16.74 -0.14 5.26
CA ILE A 120 -15.47 -0.23 4.52
C ILE A 120 -14.29 -0.01 5.46
N VAL A 121 -14.35 1.04 6.29
CA VAL A 121 -13.32 1.38 7.27
C VAL A 121 -13.10 0.22 8.25
N ASN A 122 -14.16 -0.28 8.89
CA ASN A 122 -14.04 -1.37 9.85
C ASN A 122 -13.44 -2.63 9.24
N LYS A 123 -13.81 -2.98 8.01
CA LYS A 123 -13.23 -4.14 7.32
C LYS A 123 -11.74 -3.94 7.03
N THR A 124 -11.36 -2.74 6.62
CA THR A 124 -9.95 -2.38 6.38
C THR A 124 -9.13 -2.43 7.66
N LEU A 125 -9.63 -1.88 8.77
CA LEU A 125 -8.96 -1.92 10.07
C LEU A 125 -8.83 -3.36 10.62
N ASN A 126 -9.84 -4.20 10.44
CA ASN A 126 -9.78 -5.61 10.82
C ASN A 126 -8.65 -6.35 10.08
N LEU A 127 -8.42 -6.05 8.80
CA LEU A 127 -7.29 -6.63 8.07
C LEU A 127 -5.94 -6.07 8.53
N ALA A 128 -5.87 -4.78 8.85
CA ALA A 128 -4.65 -4.20 9.44
C ALA A 128 -4.28 -4.90 10.76
N ALA A 129 -5.27 -5.17 11.62
CA ALA A 129 -5.09 -5.94 12.84
C ALA A 129 -4.67 -7.39 12.56
N HIS A 130 -5.21 -8.00 11.51
CA HIS A 130 -4.83 -9.35 11.09
C HIS A 130 -3.38 -9.39 10.59
N CYS A 131 -2.97 -8.43 9.77
CA CYS A 131 -1.57 -8.28 9.36
C CYS A 131 -0.64 -8.22 10.58
N ARG A 132 -0.99 -7.42 11.59
CA ARG A 132 -0.23 -7.34 12.85
C ARG A 132 -0.09 -8.70 13.54
N LYS A 133 -1.19 -9.47 13.66
CA LYS A 133 -1.17 -10.81 14.26
C LYS A 133 -0.26 -11.79 13.52
N LEU A 134 -0.10 -11.60 12.21
CA LEU A 134 0.80 -12.38 11.36
C LEU A 134 2.25 -11.85 11.34
N GLY A 135 2.57 -10.84 12.13
CA GLY A 135 3.88 -10.19 12.15
C GLY A 135 4.19 -9.37 10.88
N ILE A 136 3.16 -9.04 10.08
CA ILE A 136 3.29 -8.24 8.86
C ILE A 136 3.15 -6.77 9.22
N LYS A 137 4.20 -5.99 9.05
CA LYS A 137 4.16 -4.53 9.24
C LYS A 137 3.72 -3.85 7.96
N ILE A 138 2.89 -2.82 8.11
CA ILE A 138 2.44 -1.98 7.00
C ILE A 138 3.06 -0.59 7.17
N THR A 139 3.74 -0.13 6.14
CA THR A 139 4.18 1.25 6.03
C THR A 139 3.36 1.93 4.94
N THR A 140 2.57 2.90 5.32
CA THR A 140 1.68 3.65 4.41
C THR A 140 2.35 4.96 4.00
N PHE A 141 2.45 5.18 2.69
CA PHE A 141 2.85 6.44 2.10
C PHE A 141 1.61 7.13 1.54
N MET A 142 1.13 8.09 2.30
CA MET A 142 -0.04 8.88 1.92
C MET A 142 0.37 10.08 1.09
N ILE A 143 -0.13 10.16 -0.12
CA ILE A 143 0.24 11.22 -1.08
C ILE A 143 -0.70 12.44 -0.97
N ALA A 144 -1.88 12.27 -0.39
CA ALA A 144 -2.85 13.36 -0.21
C ALA A 144 -2.62 14.12 1.10
N GLN A 145 -2.84 15.44 1.07
CA GLN A 145 -2.81 16.32 2.25
C GLN A 145 -4.24 16.65 2.72
N ASP A 146 -5.01 15.65 3.03
CA ASP A 146 -6.37 15.82 3.54
C ASP A 146 -6.42 15.42 5.02
N SER A 147 -6.69 16.39 5.89
CA SER A 147 -6.73 16.18 7.36
C SER A 147 -7.75 15.14 7.81
N TYR A 148 -8.86 15.03 7.10
CA TYR A 148 -9.89 14.02 7.38
C TYR A 148 -9.40 12.59 7.08
N LEU A 149 -8.63 12.43 6.00
CA LEU A 149 -8.03 11.15 5.65
C LEU A 149 -6.83 10.82 6.54
N GLN A 150 -6.12 11.83 7.05
CA GLN A 150 -5.01 11.62 8.00
C GLN A 150 -5.49 10.88 9.25
N GLN A 151 -6.63 11.25 9.81
CA GLN A 151 -7.20 10.56 10.98
C GLN A 151 -7.44 9.06 10.72
N PHE A 152 -7.99 8.71 9.56
CA PHE A 152 -8.15 7.30 9.18
C PHE A 152 -6.81 6.58 9.05
N VAL A 153 -5.84 7.20 8.37
CA VAL A 153 -4.50 6.59 8.19
C VAL A 153 -3.78 6.43 9.54
N GLU A 154 -3.96 7.36 10.48
CA GLU A 154 -3.44 7.23 11.84
C GLU A 154 -4.05 6.04 12.57
N GLU A 155 -5.38 5.90 12.54
CA GLU A 155 -6.08 4.76 13.15
C GLU A 155 -5.65 3.42 12.53
N PHE A 156 -5.54 3.37 11.20
CA PHE A 156 -5.04 2.21 10.46
C PHE A 156 -3.61 1.84 10.88
N THR A 157 -2.75 2.85 10.98
CA THR A 157 -1.35 2.70 11.38
C THR A 157 -1.21 2.21 12.81
N GLN A 158 -1.96 2.79 13.75
CA GLN A 158 -2.01 2.36 15.14
C GLN A 158 -2.52 0.92 15.27
N THR A 159 -3.56 0.56 14.53
CA THR A 159 -4.14 -0.79 14.52
C THR A 159 -3.14 -1.84 14.05
N ASN A 160 -2.35 -1.55 13.04
CA ASN A 160 -1.29 -2.45 12.57
C ASN A 160 0.00 -2.37 13.39
N GLN A 161 0.24 -1.31 14.17
CA GLN A 161 1.53 -0.93 14.77
C GLN A 161 2.62 -0.74 13.69
N GLY A 162 2.20 -0.22 12.55
CA GLY A 162 3.05 0.10 11.42
C GLY A 162 3.57 1.52 11.45
N LYS A 163 3.68 2.13 10.28
CA LYS A 163 4.10 3.52 10.09
C LYS A 163 3.26 4.20 9.02
N ALA A 164 3.10 5.52 9.13
CA ALA A 164 2.57 6.35 8.08
C ALA A 164 3.52 7.51 7.80
N PHE A 165 3.68 7.82 6.54
CA PHE A 165 4.42 9.00 6.08
C PHE A 165 3.47 9.82 5.21
N TYR A 166 3.31 11.08 5.61
CA TYR A 166 2.55 12.08 4.89
C TYR A 166 3.55 12.89 4.09
N THR A 167 3.63 12.66 2.81
CA THR A 167 4.68 13.28 2.01
C THR A 167 4.12 14.02 0.82
N SER A 168 4.75 15.15 0.50
CA SER A 168 4.64 15.71 -0.83
C SER A 168 5.37 14.80 -1.82
N LEU A 169 4.96 14.83 -3.08
CA LEU A 169 5.50 14.01 -4.16
C LEU A 169 7.04 13.96 -4.25
N LYS A 170 7.73 14.99 -3.71
CA LYS A 170 9.20 15.12 -3.79
C LYS A 170 9.98 14.30 -2.74
N GLY A 171 9.39 14.01 -1.58
CA GLY A 171 10.08 13.33 -0.47
C GLY A 171 9.80 11.82 -0.37
N LEU A 172 8.90 11.30 -1.19
CA LEU A 172 8.40 9.93 -1.07
C LEU A 172 9.51 8.87 -1.20
N GLY A 173 10.45 9.07 -2.12
CA GLY A 173 11.54 8.13 -2.37
C GLY A 173 12.47 7.96 -1.17
N ASP A 174 12.87 9.07 -0.58
CA ASP A 174 13.83 9.09 0.54
C ASP A 174 13.26 8.36 1.76
N TYR A 175 11.99 8.59 2.09
CA TYR A 175 11.31 7.92 3.21
C TYR A 175 11.18 6.41 3.02
N ILE A 176 10.85 5.95 1.80
CA ILE A 176 10.75 4.52 1.51
C ILE A 176 12.11 3.84 1.68
N PHE A 177 13.18 4.44 1.18
CA PHE A 177 14.52 3.88 1.30
C PHE A 177 14.99 3.82 2.75
N GLU A 178 14.82 4.89 3.51
CA GLU A 178 15.17 4.92 4.93
C GLU A 178 14.39 3.86 5.73
N ASP A 179 13.09 3.75 5.49
CA ASP A 179 12.26 2.80 6.23
C ASP A 179 12.60 1.35 5.89
N TYR A 180 12.86 1.05 4.62
CA TYR A 180 13.29 -0.27 4.19
C TYR A 180 14.61 -0.68 4.86
N GLU A 181 15.63 0.18 4.83
CA GLU A 181 16.93 -0.10 5.46
C GLU A 181 16.81 -0.22 6.98
N ARG A 182 16.05 0.65 7.63
CA ARG A 182 15.86 0.64 9.09
C ARG A 182 15.13 -0.60 9.59
N ASN A 183 14.07 -1.02 8.90
CA ASN A 183 13.32 -2.22 9.28
C ASN A 183 14.17 -3.50 9.11
N ARG A 184 15.02 -3.53 8.11
CA ARG A 184 15.93 -4.65 7.88
C ARG A 184 16.99 -4.79 8.97
N ARG A 185 17.59 -3.67 9.42
CA ARG A 185 18.65 -3.68 10.46
C ARG A 185 18.15 -4.11 11.84
N ARG A 186 16.88 -3.86 12.17
CA ARG A 186 16.27 -4.23 13.45
C ARG A 186 16.10 -5.74 13.65
N ASN A 187 15.99 -6.48 12.59
CA ASN A 187 15.62 -7.90 12.61
C ASN A 187 16.82 -8.85 12.36
N VAL A 188 18.04 -8.33 12.34
CA VAL A 188 19.32 -9.09 12.20
C VAL A 188 20.01 -9.31 13.55
N ARG A 189 19.35 -8.96 14.67
CA ARG A 189 19.86 -9.23 16.04
C ARG A 189 19.14 -10.41 16.67
#